data_a460c2dcb8d7fa46143a73991c5d195f
#
_entry.id   a460c2dcb8d7fa46143a73991c5d195f
#
_cell.length_a   1.000
_cell.length_b   1.000
_cell.length_c   1.000
_cell.angle_alpha   90.00
_cell.angle_beta   90.00
_cell.angle_gamma   90.00
#
_symmetry.space_group_name_H-M   'P 1'
#
loop_
_entity.id
_entity.type
_entity.pdbx_description
1 polymer ?
#
loop_
_entity_poly.entity_id
_entity_poly.type
_entity_poly.pdbx_seq_one_letter_code
_entity_poly.pdbx_strand_id
1 'polypeptide(L)'
;ERKMNMKKSIVSKLAVVCLTAVVAIGGVSAPASAKSKGYVFKYKGVSVTMNGAAKKLIKKAGKPSKKTVKKSCAYKGKDRTYTYKDFQLKTYSKTNNGAEYVSEIRFRSNKAVTKEGIRIGSSLKDVTKKYGKAKARFGVYTFKKGSSKLQIMLNGNKVSAIRYFASK
;
A
#
# COMPACT_ATOMS: atom_id res chain seq x y z
N GLU A 1 79.02 -5.10 18.75
CA GLU A 1 79.64 -5.04 17.37
C GLU A 1 78.59 -5.25 16.31
N ARG A 2 78.50 -4.22 15.59
CA ARG A 2 78.30 -4.09 14.14
C ARG A 2 76.92 -4.52 13.62
N LYS A 3 76.21 -3.50 13.30
CA LYS A 3 76.12 -2.87 11.93
C LYS A 3 75.32 -3.76 10.96
N MET A 4 74.42 -3.29 10.37
CA MET A 4 74.12 -2.33 9.31
C MET A 4 73.03 -2.98 8.47
N ASN A 5 72.03 -2.29 8.19
CA ASN A 5 71.80 -1.27 7.18
C ASN A 5 71.16 -1.82 5.89
N MET A 6 70.23 -1.07 5.46
CA MET A 6 69.92 -0.77 4.07
C MET A 6 68.87 -1.65 3.40
N LYS A 7 67.74 -0.99 3.18
CA LYS A 7 67.36 -0.18 2.00
C LYS A 7 66.94 -0.97 0.79
N LYS A 8 65.78 -0.53 0.32
CA LYS A 8 65.33 -0.51 -1.09
C LYS A 8 64.91 -1.87 -1.67
N SER A 9 63.82 -2.01 -2.36
CA SER A 9 63.50 -1.33 -3.59
C SER A 9 62.07 -1.62 -4.00
N ILE A 10 61.42 -0.56 -4.40
CA ILE A 10 60.25 -0.58 -5.25
C ILE A 10 60.63 -1.22 -6.58
N VAL A 11 59.97 -2.28 -6.98
CA VAL A 11 59.90 -2.68 -8.37
C VAL A 11 58.47 -3.09 -8.69
N SER A 12 57.83 -2.20 -9.41
CA SER A 12 56.65 -2.45 -10.18
C SER A 12 56.86 -3.62 -11.14
N LYS A 13 56.01 -4.61 -11.11
CA LYS A 13 55.83 -5.50 -12.25
C LYS A 13 54.35 -5.46 -12.67
N LEU A 14 54.15 -4.77 -13.77
CA LEU A 14 52.98 -4.95 -14.63
C LEU A 14 52.89 -6.43 -14.95
N ALA A 15 51.82 -7.07 -14.55
CA ALA A 15 51.36 -8.32 -15.09
C ALA A 15 50.14 -8.05 -16.00
N VAL A 16 50.38 -8.26 -17.25
CA VAL A 16 49.40 -8.26 -18.32
C VAL A 16 48.35 -9.31 -17.99
N VAL A 17 47.11 -8.85 -17.69
CA VAL A 17 45.98 -9.76 -17.55
C VAL A 17 45.29 -9.85 -18.88
N CYS A 18 45.31 -11.02 -19.45
CA CYS A 18 44.59 -11.41 -20.66
C CYS A 18 43.11 -11.16 -20.46
N LEU A 19 42.58 -10.35 -21.34
CA LEU A 19 41.16 -10.06 -21.49
C LEU A 19 40.49 -11.26 -22.16
N THR A 20 39.93 -12.20 -21.39
CA THR A 20 38.98 -13.16 -21.91
C THR A 20 37.60 -12.53 -21.77
N ALA A 21 37.11 -11.94 -22.83
CA ALA A 21 35.71 -11.51 -22.95
C ALA A 21 34.79 -12.74 -22.99
N VAL A 22 34.27 -13.14 -21.86
CA VAL A 22 33.10 -14.02 -21.82
C VAL A 22 31.87 -13.15 -22.09
N VAL A 23 31.44 -13.14 -23.32
CA VAL A 23 30.11 -12.61 -23.69
C VAL A 23 29.07 -13.57 -23.12
N ALA A 24 28.68 -13.36 -21.86
CA ALA A 24 27.47 -13.92 -21.32
C ALA A 24 26.31 -13.17 -21.97
N ILE A 25 25.67 -13.81 -22.96
CA ILE A 25 24.35 -13.39 -23.45
C ILE A 25 23.39 -13.68 -22.29
N GLY A 26 23.44 -12.83 -21.27
CA GLY A 26 22.44 -12.77 -20.22
C GLY A 26 21.17 -12.21 -20.85
N GLY A 27 20.19 -13.09 -21.08
CA GLY A 27 18.84 -12.68 -21.46
C GLY A 27 18.39 -11.59 -20.46
N VAL A 28 18.18 -10.38 -20.98
CA VAL A 28 17.53 -9.30 -20.23
C VAL A 28 16.11 -9.75 -20.04
N SER A 29 15.83 -10.47 -18.95
CA SER A 29 14.48 -10.66 -18.49
C SER A 29 13.95 -9.26 -18.16
N ALA A 30 13.14 -8.71 -19.08
CA ALA A 30 12.41 -7.49 -18.84
C ALA A 30 11.77 -7.61 -17.44
N PRO A 31 11.93 -6.61 -16.56
CA PRO A 31 11.29 -6.67 -15.26
C PRO A 31 9.80 -6.86 -15.51
N ALA A 32 9.26 -8.00 -15.04
CA ALA A 32 7.83 -8.26 -15.10
C ALA A 32 7.17 -7.01 -14.52
N SER A 33 6.40 -6.31 -15.34
CA SER A 33 5.71 -5.07 -14.99
C SER A 33 4.99 -5.32 -13.68
N ALA A 34 5.55 -4.83 -12.57
CA ALA A 34 4.99 -5.01 -11.25
C ALA A 34 3.64 -4.32 -11.27
N LYS A 35 2.55 -5.11 -11.39
CA LYS A 35 1.16 -4.62 -11.31
C LYS A 35 1.11 -3.63 -10.16
N SER A 36 0.85 -2.36 -10.45
CA SER A 36 0.90 -1.29 -9.46
C SER A 36 0.06 -1.71 -8.26
N LYS A 37 0.74 -1.94 -7.13
CA LYS A 37 0.08 -2.28 -5.87
C LYS A 37 -0.91 -1.16 -5.58
N GLY A 38 -2.19 -1.49 -5.38
CA GLY A 38 -3.26 -0.52 -5.14
C GLY A 38 -3.00 0.41 -3.96
N TYR A 39 -3.98 1.18 -3.60
CA TYR A 39 -3.91 2.03 -2.40
C TYR A 39 -3.68 1.19 -1.14
N VAL A 40 -2.87 1.73 -0.24
CA VAL A 40 -2.54 1.12 1.05
C VAL A 40 -3.21 1.93 2.16
N PHE A 41 -3.97 1.27 3.01
CA PHE A 41 -4.42 1.82 4.29
C PHE A 41 -3.47 1.39 5.39
N LYS A 42 -3.04 2.35 6.21
CA LYS A 42 -2.16 2.10 7.36
C LYS A 42 -2.86 2.48 8.65
N TYR A 43 -2.87 1.59 9.63
CA TYR A 43 -3.46 1.84 10.95
C TYR A 43 -2.62 1.18 12.05
N LYS A 44 -2.16 1.96 13.03
CA LYS A 44 -1.32 1.50 14.15
C LYS A 44 -0.16 0.57 13.71
N GLY A 45 0.56 0.97 12.66
CA GLY A 45 1.69 0.22 12.12
C GLY A 45 1.34 -0.93 11.16
N VAL A 46 0.08 -1.34 11.06
CA VAL A 46 -0.37 -2.38 10.10
C VAL A 46 -0.78 -1.75 8.79
N SER A 47 -0.26 -2.30 7.68
CA SER A 47 -0.61 -1.89 6.32
C SER A 47 -1.45 -2.98 5.65
N VAL A 48 -2.55 -2.58 5.00
CA VAL A 48 -3.40 -3.47 4.20
C VAL A 48 -3.73 -2.83 2.86
N THR A 49 -3.93 -3.67 1.85
CA THR A 49 -4.43 -3.28 0.53
C THR A 49 -5.83 -3.82 0.32
N MET A 50 -6.54 -3.29 -0.65
CA MET A 50 -7.81 -3.90 -1.08
C MET A 50 -7.53 -5.29 -1.63
N ASN A 51 -8.41 -6.24 -1.35
CA ASN A 51 -8.26 -7.68 -1.58
C ASN A 51 -7.09 -8.34 -0.82
N GLY A 52 -6.40 -7.62 0.06
CA GLY A 52 -5.39 -8.17 0.97
C GLY A 52 -6.02 -8.83 2.21
N ALA A 53 -5.26 -9.67 2.90
CA ALA A 53 -5.71 -10.34 4.13
C ALA A 53 -6.02 -9.33 5.25
N ALA A 54 -7.21 -9.44 5.85
CA ALA A 54 -7.70 -8.53 6.89
C ALA A 54 -7.23 -8.89 8.30
N LYS A 55 -6.78 -10.14 8.55
CA LYS A 55 -6.49 -10.70 9.88
C LYS A 55 -5.61 -9.80 10.75
N LYS A 56 -4.49 -9.30 10.21
CA LYS A 56 -3.55 -8.44 10.95
C LYS A 56 -4.20 -7.10 11.35
N LEU A 57 -4.98 -6.49 10.45
CA LEU A 57 -5.68 -5.25 10.73
C LEU A 57 -6.76 -5.44 11.80
N ILE A 58 -7.59 -6.50 11.68
CA ILE A 58 -8.64 -6.83 12.66
C ILE A 58 -8.02 -7.03 14.05
N LYS A 59 -6.94 -7.83 14.15
CA LYS A 59 -6.22 -8.04 15.42
C LYS A 59 -5.69 -6.73 16.02
N LYS A 60 -5.08 -5.87 15.21
CA LYS A 60 -4.50 -4.60 15.65
C LYS A 60 -5.54 -3.53 15.99
N ALA A 61 -6.68 -3.54 15.31
CA ALA A 61 -7.78 -2.61 15.59
C ALA A 61 -8.52 -2.95 16.89
N GLY A 62 -8.47 -4.22 17.33
CA GLY A 62 -9.10 -4.69 18.57
C GLY A 62 -10.61 -4.93 18.45
N LYS A 63 -11.34 -4.79 19.55
CA LYS A 63 -12.79 -5.04 19.60
C LYS A 63 -13.54 -3.94 18.83
N PRO A 64 -14.35 -4.29 17.81
CA PRO A 64 -15.20 -3.33 17.12
C PRO A 64 -16.40 -2.94 17.98
N SER A 65 -16.91 -1.71 17.84
CA SER A 65 -18.16 -1.29 18.49
C SER A 65 -19.39 -1.99 17.91
N LYS A 66 -19.32 -2.41 16.63
CA LYS A 66 -20.37 -3.20 15.96
C LYS A 66 -19.73 -4.14 14.96
N LYS A 67 -20.22 -5.38 14.93
CA LYS A 67 -19.90 -6.39 13.91
C LYS A 67 -21.17 -6.91 13.28
N THR A 68 -21.24 -6.90 11.95
CA THR A 68 -22.34 -7.51 11.18
C THR A 68 -21.77 -8.60 10.28
N VAL A 69 -22.50 -9.69 10.12
CA VAL A 69 -22.14 -10.81 9.25
C VAL A 69 -23.33 -11.11 8.37
N LYS A 70 -23.09 -11.25 7.05
CA LYS A 70 -24.11 -11.63 6.07
C LYS A 70 -23.55 -12.70 5.15
N LYS A 71 -24.40 -13.52 4.52
CA LYS A 71 -23.99 -14.39 3.41
C LYS A 71 -23.47 -13.53 2.27
N SER A 72 -22.37 -13.92 1.66
CA SER A 72 -21.82 -13.15 0.52
C SER A 72 -22.67 -13.39 -0.73
N CYS A 73 -22.96 -12.31 -1.47
CA CYS A 73 -23.61 -12.42 -2.77
C CYS A 73 -22.64 -12.83 -3.89
N ALA A 74 -21.33 -12.65 -3.67
CA ALA A 74 -20.31 -12.91 -4.69
C ALA A 74 -19.58 -14.24 -4.50
N TYR A 75 -19.66 -14.85 -3.30
CA TYR A 75 -18.92 -16.05 -2.93
C TYR A 75 -19.77 -17.00 -2.06
N LYS A 76 -19.35 -18.25 -1.92
CA LYS A 76 -19.95 -19.21 -0.99
C LYS A 76 -19.64 -18.91 0.49
N GLY A 77 -19.01 -17.76 0.79
CA GLY A 77 -18.58 -17.32 2.11
C GLY A 77 -19.47 -16.24 2.71
N LYS A 78 -18.84 -15.37 3.49
CA LYS A 78 -19.52 -14.34 4.30
C LYS A 78 -18.93 -12.96 4.04
N ASP A 79 -19.79 -11.95 4.00
CA ASP A 79 -19.41 -10.54 4.05
C ASP A 79 -19.54 -10.06 5.49
N ARG A 80 -18.52 -9.36 5.98
CA ARG A 80 -18.49 -8.85 7.35
C ARG A 80 -18.22 -7.37 7.35
N THR A 81 -18.88 -6.66 8.26
CA THR A 81 -18.63 -5.24 8.51
C THR A 81 -18.23 -5.05 9.96
N TYR A 82 -17.04 -4.49 10.17
CA TYR A 82 -16.50 -4.13 11.47
C TYR A 82 -16.51 -2.62 11.61
N THR A 83 -17.20 -2.11 12.62
CA THR A 83 -17.25 -0.67 12.90
C THR A 83 -16.32 -0.37 14.08
N TYR A 84 -15.27 0.41 13.82
CA TYR A 84 -14.36 0.93 14.82
C TYR A 84 -14.59 2.42 15.03
N LYS A 85 -13.97 3.01 16.03
CA LYS A 85 -14.06 4.46 16.31
C LYS A 85 -13.62 5.29 15.11
N ASP A 86 -12.49 4.95 14.48
CA ASP A 86 -11.85 5.77 13.47
C ASP A 86 -12.17 5.35 12.03
N PHE A 87 -12.58 4.10 11.81
CA PHE A 87 -12.91 3.59 10.49
C PHE A 87 -13.91 2.43 10.54
N GLN A 88 -14.52 2.15 9.41
CA GLN A 88 -15.31 0.95 9.16
C GLN A 88 -14.55 0.09 8.15
N LEU A 89 -14.43 -1.20 8.47
CA LEU A 89 -13.82 -2.21 7.62
C LEU A 89 -14.89 -3.15 7.10
N LYS A 90 -14.98 -3.34 5.78
CA LYS A 90 -15.73 -4.43 5.19
C LYS A 90 -14.77 -5.48 4.65
N THR A 91 -15.10 -6.72 4.89
CA THR A 91 -14.35 -7.89 4.42
C THR A 91 -15.27 -8.88 3.74
N TYR A 92 -14.69 -9.73 2.93
CA TYR A 92 -15.35 -10.92 2.39
C TYR A 92 -14.50 -12.15 2.64
N SER A 93 -15.15 -13.31 2.67
CA SER A 93 -14.46 -14.62 2.61
C SER A 93 -15.02 -15.41 1.43
N LYS A 94 -14.17 -16.24 0.81
CA LYS A 94 -14.59 -17.07 -0.33
C LYS A 94 -15.39 -18.29 0.11
N THR A 95 -15.13 -18.78 1.32
CA THR A 95 -15.84 -19.90 1.96
C THR A 95 -16.31 -19.50 3.35
N ASN A 96 -17.22 -20.27 3.96
CA ASN A 96 -17.82 -19.93 5.26
C ASN A 96 -16.79 -19.73 6.38
N ASN A 97 -15.75 -20.55 6.43
CA ASN A 97 -14.67 -20.52 7.42
C ASN A 97 -13.33 -20.06 6.82
N GLY A 98 -13.34 -19.50 5.62
CA GLY A 98 -12.15 -19.07 4.92
C GLY A 98 -11.56 -17.76 5.43
N ALA A 99 -10.36 -17.45 4.96
CA ALA A 99 -9.68 -16.21 5.25
C ALA A 99 -10.51 -14.99 4.83
N GLU A 100 -10.39 -13.91 5.60
CA GLU A 100 -11.06 -12.65 5.32
C GLU A 100 -10.15 -11.72 4.53
N TYR A 101 -10.69 -11.13 3.46
CA TYR A 101 -10.03 -10.17 2.59
C TYR A 101 -10.73 -8.82 2.65
N VAL A 102 -9.96 -7.75 2.58
CA VAL A 102 -10.47 -6.37 2.64
C VAL A 102 -11.21 -6.03 1.35
N SER A 103 -12.47 -5.64 1.44
CA SER A 103 -13.25 -5.13 0.30
C SER A 103 -13.43 -3.61 0.32
N GLU A 104 -13.59 -3.01 1.49
CA GLU A 104 -13.79 -1.56 1.65
C GLU A 104 -13.24 -1.09 3.00
N ILE A 105 -12.66 0.11 3.03
CA ILE A 105 -12.36 0.85 4.26
C ILE A 105 -12.94 2.25 4.12
N ARG A 106 -13.79 2.65 5.06
CA ARG A 106 -14.38 3.98 5.14
C ARG A 106 -13.91 4.68 6.41
N PHE A 107 -13.42 5.90 6.28
CA PHE A 107 -13.03 6.71 7.43
C PHE A 107 -14.26 7.22 8.18
N ARG A 108 -14.17 7.28 9.51
CA ARG A 108 -15.24 7.75 10.40
C ARG A 108 -14.81 8.93 11.25
N SER A 109 -13.51 9.16 11.38
CA SER A 109 -12.94 10.29 12.13
C SER A 109 -11.72 10.86 11.40
N ASN A 110 -11.27 12.02 11.83
CA ASN A 110 -10.04 12.65 11.35
C ASN A 110 -8.74 11.96 11.85
N LYS A 111 -8.86 10.99 12.77
CA LYS A 111 -7.72 10.18 13.25
C LYS A 111 -7.30 9.11 12.24
N ALA A 112 -8.21 8.66 11.38
CA ALA A 112 -7.86 7.83 10.23
C ALA A 112 -7.24 8.71 9.15
N VAL A 113 -6.06 8.30 8.65
CA VAL A 113 -5.26 9.09 7.70
C VAL A 113 -4.87 8.21 6.53
N THR A 114 -4.90 8.74 5.31
CA THR A 114 -4.37 8.04 4.14
C THR A 114 -2.85 7.95 4.21
N LYS A 115 -2.24 7.06 3.42
CA LYS A 115 -0.76 6.98 3.32
C LYS A 115 -0.14 8.34 2.97
N GLU A 116 -0.84 9.13 2.16
CA GLU A 116 -0.41 10.44 1.68
C GLU A 116 -0.72 11.59 2.65
N GLY A 117 -1.33 11.29 3.82
CA GLY A 117 -1.60 12.27 4.88
C GLY A 117 -2.97 12.94 4.81
N ILE A 118 -3.86 12.55 3.87
CA ILE A 118 -5.21 13.11 3.77
C ILE A 118 -6.13 12.48 4.80
N ARG A 119 -6.95 13.31 5.44
CA ARG A 119 -7.92 12.93 6.47
C ARG A 119 -9.23 13.69 6.29
N ILE A 120 -10.26 13.33 7.02
CA ILE A 120 -11.49 14.14 7.14
C ILE A 120 -11.09 15.51 7.69
N GLY A 121 -11.53 16.58 7.04
CA GLY A 121 -11.17 17.97 7.32
C GLY A 121 -9.99 18.52 6.50
N SER A 122 -9.23 17.70 5.75
CA SER A 122 -8.21 18.19 4.80
C SER A 122 -8.83 19.07 3.71
N SER A 123 -8.04 20.00 3.16
CA SER A 123 -8.52 20.88 2.08
C SER A 123 -8.52 20.19 0.71
N LEU A 124 -9.33 20.69 -0.24
CA LEU A 124 -9.26 20.26 -1.64
C LEU A 124 -7.86 20.50 -2.22
N LYS A 125 -7.19 21.59 -1.84
CA LYS A 125 -5.81 21.89 -2.25
C LYS A 125 -4.85 20.78 -1.85
N ASP A 126 -4.97 20.27 -0.62
CA ASP A 126 -4.13 19.15 -0.13
C ASP A 126 -4.41 17.86 -0.91
N VAL A 127 -5.69 17.57 -1.17
CA VAL A 127 -6.10 16.41 -1.97
C VAL A 127 -5.50 16.48 -3.37
N THR A 128 -5.64 17.62 -4.03
CA THR A 128 -5.11 17.85 -5.39
C THR A 128 -3.58 17.75 -5.42
N LYS A 129 -2.89 18.28 -4.41
CA LYS A 129 -1.43 18.18 -4.28
C LYS A 129 -0.96 16.72 -4.14
N LYS A 130 -1.73 15.87 -3.46
CA LYS A 130 -1.33 14.48 -3.16
C LYS A 130 -1.79 13.46 -4.20
N TYR A 131 -2.94 13.67 -4.82
CA TYR A 131 -3.55 12.70 -5.74
C TYR A 131 -3.71 13.21 -7.17
N GLY A 132 -3.34 14.48 -7.42
CA GLY A 132 -3.52 15.13 -8.71
C GLY A 132 -4.93 15.70 -8.88
N LYS A 133 -5.15 16.38 -10.02
CA LYS A 133 -6.46 16.92 -10.39
C LYS A 133 -7.39 15.78 -10.82
N ALA A 134 -8.61 15.79 -10.36
CA ALA A 134 -9.67 14.90 -10.82
C ALA A 134 -10.98 15.69 -10.95
N LYS A 135 -11.83 15.29 -11.90
CA LYS A 135 -13.18 15.85 -12.02
C LYS A 135 -14.09 15.15 -11.00
N ALA A 136 -14.81 15.95 -10.21
CA ALA A 136 -15.83 15.42 -9.33
C ALA A 136 -17.04 14.96 -10.15
N ARG A 137 -17.63 13.81 -9.78
CA ARG A 137 -18.94 13.39 -10.23
C ARG A 137 -19.84 13.30 -9.01
N PHE A 138 -20.94 14.06 -8.99
CA PHE A 138 -21.83 14.16 -7.83
C PHE A 138 -21.10 14.46 -6.51
N GLY A 139 -20.14 15.41 -6.53
CA GLY A 139 -19.34 15.78 -5.36
C GLY A 139 -18.30 14.76 -4.92
N VAL A 140 -18.06 13.70 -5.69
CA VAL A 140 -17.12 12.62 -5.37
C VAL A 140 -15.93 12.65 -6.31
N TYR A 141 -14.75 12.81 -5.75
CA TYR A 141 -13.47 12.67 -6.45
C TYR A 141 -13.04 11.20 -6.38
N THR A 142 -12.78 10.58 -7.53
CA THR A 142 -12.37 9.17 -7.61
C THR A 142 -10.99 9.06 -8.24
N PHE A 143 -10.06 8.46 -7.49
CA PHE A 143 -8.71 8.17 -7.93
C PHE A 143 -8.55 6.66 -8.06
N LYS A 144 -7.93 6.18 -9.16
CA LYS A 144 -7.65 4.77 -9.40
C LYS A 144 -6.16 4.49 -9.21
N LYS A 145 -5.83 3.36 -8.59
CA LYS A 145 -4.46 2.86 -8.50
C LYS A 145 -4.47 1.33 -8.44
N GLY A 146 -3.92 0.69 -9.47
CA GLY A 146 -3.95 -0.77 -9.57
C GLY A 146 -5.38 -1.33 -9.41
N SER A 147 -5.53 -2.31 -8.54
CA SER A 147 -6.80 -2.99 -8.24
C SER A 147 -7.68 -2.27 -7.23
N SER A 148 -7.44 -0.99 -6.96
CA SER A 148 -8.21 -0.25 -5.97
C SER A 148 -8.57 1.17 -6.40
N LYS A 149 -9.62 1.70 -5.80
CA LYS A 149 -10.10 3.07 -5.95
C LYS A 149 -10.13 3.75 -4.58
N LEU A 150 -9.79 5.04 -4.59
CA LEU A 150 -9.95 5.96 -3.48
C LEU A 150 -11.03 6.96 -3.86
N GLN A 151 -12.07 7.09 -3.04
CA GLN A 151 -13.08 8.13 -3.18
C GLN A 151 -12.95 9.12 -2.04
N ILE A 152 -13.00 10.39 -2.40
CA ILE A 152 -12.97 11.52 -1.47
C ILE A 152 -14.19 12.38 -1.76
N MET A 153 -15.04 12.61 -0.76
CA MET A 153 -16.16 13.53 -0.82
C MET A 153 -15.80 14.83 -0.11
N LEU A 154 -16.25 15.93 -0.64
CA LEU A 154 -16.08 17.25 -0.03
C LEU A 154 -17.42 17.81 0.46
N ASN A 155 -17.35 18.60 1.52
CA ASN A 155 -18.35 19.56 1.89
C ASN A 155 -17.69 20.95 1.84
N GLY A 156 -18.11 21.79 0.88
CA GLY A 156 -17.35 22.96 0.49
C GLY A 156 -15.93 22.56 0.05
N ASN A 157 -14.91 23.21 0.60
CA ASN A 157 -13.50 22.93 0.32
C ASN A 157 -12.84 21.94 1.29
N LYS A 158 -13.61 21.26 2.15
CA LYS A 158 -13.11 20.33 3.15
C LYS A 158 -13.56 18.89 2.88
N VAL A 159 -12.65 17.96 3.08
CA VAL A 159 -12.93 16.53 2.99
C VAL A 159 -13.94 16.13 4.07
N SER A 160 -15.08 15.60 3.67
CA SER A 160 -16.15 15.10 4.54
C SER A 160 -16.15 13.58 4.66
N ALA A 161 -15.72 12.85 3.61
CA ALA A 161 -15.63 11.40 3.66
C ALA A 161 -14.47 10.87 2.79
N ILE A 162 -13.90 9.76 3.22
CA ILE A 162 -12.84 9.03 2.49
C ILE A 162 -13.20 7.56 2.49
N ARG A 163 -13.05 6.91 1.32
CA ARG A 163 -13.34 5.50 1.15
C ARG A 163 -12.34 4.85 0.20
N TYR A 164 -11.72 3.75 0.64
CA TYR A 164 -11.01 2.82 -0.23
C TYR A 164 -11.90 1.64 -0.57
N PHE A 165 -11.87 1.15 -1.80
CA PHE A 165 -12.55 -0.08 -2.18
C PHE A 165 -11.84 -0.77 -3.35
N ALA A 166 -12.08 -2.08 -3.48
CA ALA A 166 -11.55 -2.87 -4.58
C ALA A 166 -12.14 -2.39 -5.93
N SER A 167 -11.29 -2.25 -6.93
CA SER A 167 -11.75 -2.05 -8.31
C SER A 167 -12.24 -3.39 -8.85
N LYS A 168 -13.47 -3.43 -9.31
CA LYS A 168 -13.94 -4.52 -10.17
C LYS A 168 -13.36 -4.35 -11.56
#